data_433f337cddc3408da128c4199a0fc7c0
#
_entry.id   433f337cddc3408da128c4199a0fc7c0
#
_cell.length_a   1.000
_cell.length_b   1.000
_cell.length_c   1.000
_cell.angle_alpha   90.00
_cell.angle_beta   90.00
_cell.angle_gamma   90.00
#
_symmetry.space_group_name_H-M   'P 1'
#
loop_
_entity.id
_entity.type
_entity.pdbx_description
1 polymer ?
#
loop_
_entity_poly.entity_id
_entity_poly.type
_entity_poly.pdbx_seq_one_letter_code
_entity_poly.pdbx_strand_id
1 'polypeptide(L)'
;MSRTSTMHALLFIGGLAAMPASAQQAADPTYARSLAATCFTCHGTDGRSVDGIPPSLAGQNRDYLLQQMREFRSGKRPATIMHQHALGYTDEQLALIAGYFAGIAPGRAAPAPAAR
;
A
#
# COMPACT_ATOMS: atom_id res chain seq x y z
N MET A 1 23.19 -62.81 -30.23
CA MET A 1 23.67 -61.81 -29.28
C MET A 1 22.87 -60.52 -29.51
N SER A 2 21.79 -60.35 -28.77
CA SER A 2 20.87 -59.23 -28.93
C SER A 2 21.02 -58.32 -27.67
N ARG A 3 21.48 -57.08 -27.87
CA ARG A 3 21.64 -56.09 -26.81
C ARG A 3 20.39 -55.19 -26.78
N THR A 4 19.51 -55.44 -25.83
CA THR A 4 18.37 -54.57 -25.52
C THR A 4 18.87 -53.36 -24.73
N SER A 5 18.82 -52.20 -25.40
CA SER A 5 19.17 -50.89 -24.79
C SER A 5 17.92 -50.34 -24.08
N THR A 6 17.93 -50.34 -22.77
CA THR A 6 16.83 -49.82 -21.96
C THR A 6 17.00 -48.31 -21.82
N MET A 7 16.16 -47.54 -22.50
CA MET A 7 16.14 -46.07 -22.45
C MET A 7 15.33 -45.64 -21.21
N HIS A 8 16.01 -45.15 -20.18
CA HIS A 8 15.37 -44.59 -19.00
C HIS A 8 14.92 -43.16 -19.33
N ALA A 9 13.61 -42.97 -19.48
CA ALA A 9 13.01 -41.64 -19.56
C ALA A 9 12.92 -41.04 -18.16
N LEU A 10 13.76 -40.05 -17.89
CA LEU A 10 13.67 -39.21 -16.69
C LEU A 10 12.52 -38.22 -16.87
N LEU A 11 11.40 -38.50 -16.22
CA LEU A 11 10.28 -37.53 -16.06
C LEU A 11 10.69 -36.46 -15.03
N PHE A 12 11.09 -35.28 -15.49
CA PHE A 12 11.18 -34.06 -14.65
C PHE A 12 9.76 -33.56 -14.34
N ILE A 13 9.22 -33.93 -13.20
CA ILE A 13 8.03 -33.30 -12.65
C ILE A 13 8.47 -31.98 -12.06
N GLY A 14 8.38 -30.91 -12.87
CA GLY A 14 8.56 -29.54 -12.41
C GLY A 14 7.43 -29.16 -11.45
N GLY A 15 7.72 -29.17 -10.14
CA GLY A 15 6.77 -28.71 -9.13
C GLY A 15 6.55 -27.19 -9.26
N LEU A 16 5.39 -26.76 -9.80
CA LEU A 16 4.93 -25.39 -9.63
C LEU A 16 4.62 -25.17 -8.16
N ALA A 17 5.50 -24.47 -7.46
CA ALA A 17 5.22 -24.00 -6.09
C ALA A 17 4.11 -22.94 -6.17
N ALA A 18 2.89 -23.30 -5.75
CA ALA A 18 1.80 -22.35 -5.61
C ALA A 18 2.14 -21.34 -4.49
N MET A 19 2.30 -20.08 -4.84
CA MET A 19 2.44 -19.01 -3.83
C MET A 19 1.13 -18.85 -3.05
N PRO A 20 1.16 -18.61 -1.72
CA PRO A 20 -0.04 -18.35 -0.95
C PRO A 20 -0.75 -17.08 -1.48
N ALA A 21 -2.08 -17.12 -1.57
CA ALA A 21 -2.89 -16.02 -2.12
C ALA A 21 -2.64 -14.66 -1.44
N SER A 22 -2.29 -14.67 -0.15
CA SER A 22 -1.92 -13.46 0.60
C SER A 22 -0.66 -12.76 0.08
N ALA A 23 0.33 -13.52 -0.38
CA ALA A 23 1.56 -12.96 -0.95
C ALA A 23 1.30 -12.32 -2.32
N GLN A 24 0.35 -12.85 -3.09
CA GLN A 24 -0.04 -12.29 -4.39
C GLN A 24 -0.80 -10.97 -4.23
N GLN A 25 -1.67 -10.84 -3.23
CA GLN A 25 -2.37 -9.59 -2.93
C GLN A 25 -1.40 -8.47 -2.50
N ALA A 26 -0.40 -8.79 -1.70
CA ALA A 26 0.61 -7.82 -1.27
C ALA A 26 1.48 -7.29 -2.43
N ALA A 27 1.61 -8.05 -3.51
CA ALA A 27 2.36 -7.66 -4.71
C ALA A 27 1.53 -6.89 -5.75
N ASP A 28 0.20 -6.80 -5.58
CA ASP A 28 -0.70 -6.13 -6.52
C ASP A 28 -0.83 -4.64 -6.17
N PRO A 29 -0.32 -3.73 -7.04
CA PRO A 29 -0.45 -2.29 -6.82
C PRO A 29 -1.90 -1.81 -6.83
N THR A 30 -2.81 -2.53 -7.50
CA THR A 30 -4.24 -2.24 -7.52
C THR A 30 -4.87 -2.46 -6.16
N TYR A 31 -4.42 -3.49 -5.44
CA TYR A 31 -4.88 -3.77 -4.08
C TYR A 31 -4.45 -2.67 -3.11
N ALA A 32 -3.20 -2.23 -3.14
CA ALA A 32 -2.72 -1.12 -2.32
C ALA A 32 -3.52 0.17 -2.58
N ARG A 33 -3.80 0.49 -3.85
CA ARG A 33 -4.63 1.63 -4.24
C ARG A 33 -6.07 1.50 -3.73
N SER A 34 -6.67 0.32 -3.81
CA SER A 34 -8.04 0.08 -3.32
C SER A 34 -8.15 0.30 -1.81
N LEU A 35 -7.17 -0.14 -1.03
CA LEU A 35 -7.09 0.14 0.40
C LEU A 35 -6.97 1.65 0.68
N ALA A 36 -6.14 2.36 -0.10
CA ALA A 36 -5.90 3.78 0.06
C ALA A 36 -7.08 4.66 -0.39
N ALA A 37 -8.02 4.11 -1.19
CA ALA A 37 -9.12 4.89 -1.78
C ALA A 37 -10.04 5.56 -0.75
N THR A 38 -10.22 4.94 0.42
CA THR A 38 -11.02 5.53 1.51
C THR A 38 -10.42 6.83 2.05
N CYS A 39 -9.11 7.00 1.93
CA CYS A 39 -8.41 8.22 2.36
C CYS A 39 -8.66 9.40 1.42
N PHE A 40 -9.01 9.13 0.14
CA PHE A 40 -9.16 10.16 -0.88
C PHE A 40 -10.29 11.14 -0.59
N THR A 41 -11.33 10.69 0.10
CA THR A 41 -12.49 11.52 0.45
C THR A 41 -12.09 12.77 1.23
N CYS A 42 -11.11 12.65 2.11
CA CYS A 42 -10.66 13.76 2.96
C CYS A 42 -9.29 14.30 2.54
N HIS A 43 -8.35 13.42 2.14
CA HIS A 43 -6.98 13.81 1.80
C HIS A 43 -6.77 14.12 0.31
N GLY A 44 -7.85 14.14 -0.48
CA GLY A 44 -7.81 14.38 -1.92
C GLY A 44 -7.42 13.14 -2.73
N THR A 45 -7.76 13.14 -4.00
CA THR A 45 -7.48 12.03 -4.92
C THR A 45 -5.99 11.71 -4.92
N ASP A 46 -5.67 10.44 -4.73
CA ASP A 46 -4.30 9.93 -4.58
C ASP A 46 -3.52 10.65 -3.46
N GLY A 47 -4.22 11.18 -2.45
CA GLY A 47 -3.61 11.86 -1.32
C GLY A 47 -3.10 13.27 -1.60
N ARG A 48 -3.57 13.90 -2.68
CA ARG A 48 -3.24 15.30 -3.01
C ARG A 48 -4.33 16.23 -2.48
N SER A 49 -4.17 16.70 -1.27
CA SER A 49 -5.09 17.68 -0.68
C SER A 49 -5.03 19.01 -1.43
N VAL A 50 -6.19 19.65 -1.62
CA VAL A 50 -6.28 20.93 -2.35
C VAL A 50 -5.77 22.08 -1.47
N ASP A 51 -6.23 22.12 -0.21
CA ASP A 51 -5.95 23.24 0.71
C ASP A 51 -4.96 22.88 1.83
N GLY A 52 -4.40 21.65 1.79
CA GLY A 52 -3.48 21.17 2.81
C GLY A 52 -4.13 20.78 4.15
N ILE A 53 -5.46 20.88 4.28
CA ILE A 53 -6.25 20.48 5.43
C ILE A 53 -7.45 19.64 4.98
N PRO A 54 -7.46 18.33 5.25
CA PRO A 54 -6.39 17.52 5.87
C PRO A 54 -5.08 17.51 5.05
N PRO A 55 -3.95 17.15 5.64
CA PRO A 55 -2.66 17.24 4.95
C PRO A 55 -2.58 16.31 3.73
N SER A 56 -1.80 16.69 2.72
CA SER A 56 -1.47 15.81 1.61
C SER A 56 -0.66 14.62 2.10
N LEU A 57 -0.99 13.44 1.58
CA LEU A 57 -0.29 12.18 1.86
C LEU A 57 0.70 11.81 0.75
N ALA A 58 0.42 12.28 -0.47
CA ALA A 58 1.23 12.01 -1.66
C ALA A 58 2.69 12.46 -1.47
N GLY A 59 3.62 11.55 -1.75
CA GLY A 59 5.05 11.80 -1.69
C GLY A 59 5.66 11.89 -0.30
N GLN A 60 4.88 11.65 0.75
CA GLN A 60 5.43 11.58 2.10
C GLN A 60 6.22 10.29 2.32
N ASN A 61 7.17 10.32 3.26
CA ASN A 61 7.97 9.14 3.59
C ASN A 61 7.06 8.00 4.09
N ARG A 62 7.30 6.78 3.56
CA ARG A 62 6.52 5.57 3.88
C ARG A 62 6.51 5.25 5.37
N ASP A 63 7.68 5.26 6.00
CA ASP A 63 7.80 4.85 7.41
C ASP A 63 7.17 5.89 8.33
N TYR A 64 7.26 7.16 7.97
CA TYR A 64 6.56 8.23 8.66
C TYR A 64 5.04 8.03 8.58
N LEU A 65 4.47 7.81 7.39
CA LEU A 65 3.03 7.58 7.24
C LEU A 65 2.57 6.35 8.03
N LEU A 66 3.31 5.25 7.97
CA LEU A 66 3.01 4.02 8.72
C LEU A 66 3.03 4.27 10.23
N GLN A 67 4.06 4.98 10.71
CA GLN A 67 4.15 5.35 12.13
C GLN A 67 2.95 6.20 12.56
N GLN A 68 2.57 7.21 11.77
CA GLN A 68 1.44 8.07 12.10
C GLN A 68 0.13 7.27 12.22
N MET A 69 -0.12 6.32 11.31
CA MET A 69 -1.31 5.46 11.36
C MET A 69 -1.30 4.55 12.60
N ARG A 70 -0.16 4.01 12.98
CA ARG A 70 -0.01 3.22 14.21
C ARG A 70 -0.24 4.06 15.47
N GLU A 71 0.23 5.29 15.48
CA GLU A 71 0.03 6.22 16.60
C GLU A 71 -1.43 6.65 16.73
N PHE A 72 -2.15 6.86 15.63
CA PHE A 72 -3.60 7.08 15.67
C PHE A 72 -4.33 5.84 16.21
N ARG A 73 -3.98 4.64 15.72
CA ARG A 73 -4.62 3.40 16.15
C ARG A 73 -4.43 3.11 17.63
N SER A 74 -3.26 3.40 18.17
CA SER A 74 -2.94 3.21 19.60
C SER A 74 -3.43 4.34 20.51
N GLY A 75 -3.95 5.44 19.95
CA GLY A 75 -4.34 6.63 20.70
C GLY A 75 -3.17 7.51 21.14
N LYS A 76 -1.92 7.16 20.80
CA LYS A 76 -0.74 7.97 21.13
C LYS A 76 -0.77 9.34 20.44
N ARG A 77 -1.30 9.39 19.21
CA ARG A 77 -1.54 10.64 18.49
C ARG A 77 -3.02 10.99 18.57
N PRO A 78 -3.40 12.13 19.19
CA PRO A 78 -4.78 12.59 19.25
C PRO A 78 -5.34 12.89 17.84
N ALA A 79 -6.60 12.52 17.61
CA ALA A 79 -7.31 12.82 16.38
C ALA A 79 -8.82 12.81 16.60
N THR A 80 -9.57 13.47 15.74
CA THR A 80 -11.04 13.47 15.75
C THR A 80 -11.58 12.22 15.06
N ILE A 81 -11.00 11.79 13.92
CA ILE A 81 -11.50 10.67 13.10
C ILE A 81 -10.42 9.64 12.72
N MET A 82 -9.15 10.05 12.62
CA MET A 82 -8.09 9.17 12.11
C MET A 82 -7.87 7.92 12.96
N HIS A 83 -8.13 7.97 14.28
CA HIS A 83 -8.07 6.79 15.13
C HIS A 83 -9.08 5.71 14.70
N GLN A 84 -10.30 6.10 14.28
CA GLN A 84 -11.31 5.16 13.79
C GLN A 84 -10.90 4.57 12.44
N HIS A 85 -10.39 5.39 11.52
CA HIS A 85 -9.88 4.89 10.24
C HIS A 85 -8.73 3.91 10.43
N ALA A 86 -7.79 4.20 11.32
CA ALA A 86 -6.63 3.35 11.56
C ALA A 86 -6.98 1.99 12.16
N LEU A 87 -8.07 1.88 12.95
CA LEU A 87 -8.57 0.63 13.52
C LEU A 87 -9.10 -0.34 12.44
N GLY A 88 -9.53 0.15 11.30
CA GLY A 88 -10.09 -0.66 10.21
C GLY A 88 -9.07 -1.48 9.41
N TYR A 89 -7.77 -1.36 9.69
CA TYR A 89 -6.70 -1.97 8.90
C TYR A 89 -5.75 -2.82 9.73
N THR A 90 -5.24 -3.91 9.13
CA THR A 90 -4.11 -4.66 9.70
C THR A 90 -2.78 -3.89 9.52
N ASP A 91 -1.72 -4.33 10.20
CA ASP A 91 -0.39 -3.73 10.03
C ASP A 91 0.13 -3.84 8.60
N GLU A 92 -0.13 -4.97 7.93
CA GLU A 92 0.24 -5.20 6.54
C GLU A 92 -0.51 -4.24 5.61
N GLN A 93 -1.81 -4.06 5.85
CA GLN A 93 -2.64 -3.11 5.07
C GLN A 93 -2.20 -1.67 5.28
N LEU A 94 -1.88 -1.26 6.52
CA LEU A 94 -1.32 0.06 6.79
C LEU A 94 0.02 0.28 6.08
N ALA A 95 0.86 -0.76 6.02
CA ALA A 95 2.14 -0.70 5.30
C ALA A 95 1.95 -0.56 3.78
N LEU A 96 0.92 -1.22 3.20
CA LEU A 96 0.56 -1.08 1.78
C LEU A 96 0.02 0.32 1.47
N ILE A 97 -0.88 0.85 2.31
CA ILE A 97 -1.41 2.21 2.19
C ILE A 97 -0.29 3.25 2.24
N ALA A 98 0.61 3.13 3.23
CA ALA A 98 1.75 4.03 3.37
C ALA A 98 2.69 3.95 2.15
N GLY A 99 2.95 2.75 1.64
CA GLY A 99 3.74 2.53 0.42
C GLY A 99 3.10 3.14 -0.82
N TYR A 100 1.78 3.01 -0.95
CA TYR A 100 1.03 3.62 -2.05
C TYR A 100 1.22 5.14 -2.09
N PHE A 101 0.94 5.85 -1.00
CA PHE A 101 1.08 7.30 -0.96
C PHE A 101 2.52 7.78 -1.11
N ALA A 102 3.49 7.06 -0.57
CA ALA A 102 4.90 7.38 -0.73
C ALA A 102 5.37 7.30 -2.20
N GLY A 103 4.76 6.40 -2.99
CA GLY A 103 5.05 6.24 -4.42
C GLY A 103 4.34 7.26 -5.32
N ILE A 104 3.39 8.03 -4.80
CA ILE A 104 2.67 9.04 -5.58
C ILE A 104 3.48 10.34 -5.62
N ALA A 105 3.66 10.92 -6.82
CA ALA A 105 4.30 12.21 -6.94
C ALA A 105 3.54 13.28 -6.14
N PRO A 106 4.23 14.13 -5.36
CA PRO A 106 3.60 15.23 -4.64
C PRO A 106 2.76 16.10 -5.59
N GLY A 107 1.59 16.55 -5.13
CA GLY A 107 0.81 17.53 -5.86
C GLY A 107 1.59 18.86 -5.97
N ARG A 108 1.31 19.64 -7.02
CA ARG A 108 1.79 21.02 -7.07
C ARG A 108 1.13 21.77 -5.92
N ALA A 109 1.91 22.44 -5.08
CA ALA A 109 1.35 23.32 -4.06
C ALA A 109 0.38 24.29 -4.72
N ALA A 110 -0.82 24.46 -4.15
CA ALA A 110 -1.73 25.50 -4.62
C ALA A 110 -1.00 26.86 -4.53
N PRO A 111 -1.11 27.74 -5.54
CA PRO A 111 -0.56 29.07 -5.43
C PRO A 111 -1.14 29.73 -4.18
N ALA A 112 -0.29 30.36 -3.38
CA ALA A 112 -0.74 31.13 -2.22
C ALA A 112 -1.83 32.10 -2.68
N PRO A 113 -2.94 32.25 -1.91
CA PRO A 113 -3.96 33.24 -2.24
C PRO A 113 -3.30 34.61 -2.36
N ALA A 114 -3.54 35.30 -3.46
CA ALA A 114 -3.03 36.63 -3.67
C ALA A 114 -3.49 37.49 -2.49
N ALA A 115 -2.55 38.13 -1.78
CA ALA A 115 -2.84 39.07 -0.73
C ALA A 115 -3.74 40.18 -1.31
N ARG A 116 -4.95 40.30 -0.77
CA ARG A 116 -5.88 41.41 -1.07
C ARG A 116 -5.57 42.59 -0.18
#